data_80ca27093603bd1d345538bd5bfe53b4
#
_entry.id   80ca27093603bd1d345538bd5bfe53b4
#
_cell.length_a   1.000
_cell.length_b   1.000
_cell.length_c   1.000
_cell.angle_alpha   90.00
_cell.angle_beta   90.00
_cell.angle_gamma   90.00
#
_symmetry.space_group_name_H-M   'P 1'
#
loop_
_entity.id
_entity.type
_entity.pdbx_description
1 polymer ?
#
loop_
_entity_poly.entity_id
_entity_poly.type
_entity_poly.pdbx_seq_one_letter_code
_entity_poly.pdbx_strand_id
1 'polypeptide(L)'
;KELGFAKVSEEKLAVAKKIRDFVIGGGFMFAMCSATDSFDIALSAEGVDIAEAMFDGDASEPNYQSKINYNKTFAFTDFDLVRSPITYEFSSIDMTSKRNIPKTADYFSLIEFSAKWDPVPTMLTQNHTTLVKGFMGQTTSFDRETVKTNVLVLGENKTNREARYIHGTKGKGMFTFYGGHDPEDYTHRVGDPKTELDLHPTSPGYRLILNNVLFPAAKKKKQKT
;
A
#
# COMPACT_ATOMS: atom_id res chain seq x y z
N LYS A 1 7.67 14.43 -21.73
CA LYS A 1 7.81 14.78 -23.17
C LYS A 1 8.36 13.60 -23.98
N GLU A 2 9.29 12.79 -23.46
CA GLU A 2 9.81 11.61 -24.16
C GLU A 2 8.73 10.54 -24.41
N LEU A 3 7.76 10.41 -23.52
CA LEU A 3 6.65 9.46 -23.64
C LEU A 3 5.39 10.05 -24.28
N GLY A 4 5.45 11.29 -24.81
CA GLY A 4 4.36 11.94 -25.53
C GLY A 4 3.29 12.60 -24.65
N PHE A 5 3.50 12.70 -23.32
CA PHE A 5 2.59 13.41 -22.44
C PHE A 5 2.94 14.89 -22.30
N ALA A 6 1.93 15.74 -22.23
CA ALA A 6 2.10 17.17 -22.02
C ALA A 6 2.33 17.51 -20.53
N LYS A 7 1.67 16.80 -19.64
CA LYS A 7 1.67 17.03 -18.19
C LYS A 7 2.18 15.82 -17.41
N VAL A 8 2.77 16.07 -16.23
CA VAL A 8 3.21 15.02 -15.30
C VAL A 8 2.03 14.25 -14.74
N SER A 9 0.92 14.93 -14.45
CA SER A 9 -0.31 14.30 -13.98
C SER A 9 -0.88 13.28 -14.99
N GLU A 10 -0.83 13.59 -16.29
CA GLU A 10 -1.27 12.70 -17.36
C GLU A 10 -0.39 11.44 -17.46
N GLU A 11 0.93 11.60 -17.40
CA GLU A 11 1.87 10.49 -17.45
C GLU A 11 1.70 9.53 -16.26
N LYS A 12 1.66 10.07 -15.04
CA LYS A 12 1.45 9.26 -13.82
C LYS A 12 0.11 8.53 -13.86
N LEU A 13 -0.95 9.19 -14.29
CA LEU A 13 -2.25 8.55 -14.46
C LEU A 13 -2.22 7.44 -15.51
N ALA A 14 -1.53 7.63 -16.64
CA ALA A 14 -1.43 6.60 -17.67
C ALA A 14 -0.76 5.33 -17.15
N VAL A 15 0.29 5.46 -16.32
CA VAL A 15 0.95 4.33 -15.66
C VAL A 15 -0.02 3.64 -14.69
N ALA A 16 -0.67 4.40 -13.81
CA ALA A 16 -1.64 3.85 -12.86
C ALA A 16 -2.79 3.11 -13.56
N LYS A 17 -3.29 3.65 -14.68
CA LYS A 17 -4.33 3.00 -15.50
C LYS A 17 -3.86 1.68 -16.11
N LYS A 18 -2.61 1.59 -16.57
CA LYS A 18 -2.06 0.31 -17.09
C LYS A 18 -1.96 -0.75 -16.01
N ILE A 19 -1.53 -0.38 -14.81
CA ILE A 19 -1.51 -1.28 -13.66
C ILE A 19 -2.94 -1.72 -13.29
N ARG A 20 -3.87 -0.77 -13.21
CA ARG A 20 -5.30 -1.04 -12.98
C ARG A 20 -5.84 -2.06 -13.97
N ASP A 21 -5.61 -1.84 -15.26
CA ASP A 21 -6.14 -2.69 -16.33
C ASP A 21 -5.57 -4.11 -16.27
N PHE A 22 -4.28 -4.23 -15.92
CA PHE A 22 -3.64 -5.52 -15.63
C PHE A 22 -4.34 -6.26 -14.48
N VAL A 23 -4.60 -5.59 -13.38
CA VAL A 23 -5.28 -6.20 -12.22
C VAL A 23 -6.73 -6.56 -12.59
N ILE A 24 -7.49 -5.65 -13.19
CA ILE A 24 -8.88 -5.91 -13.59
C ILE A 24 -8.96 -7.13 -14.54
N GLY A 25 -7.96 -7.31 -15.40
CA GLY A 25 -7.84 -8.44 -16.32
C GLY A 25 -7.55 -9.79 -15.65
N GLY A 26 -7.19 -9.82 -14.37
CA GLY A 26 -6.88 -11.03 -13.61
C GLY A 26 -5.46 -11.08 -13.03
N GLY A 27 -4.72 -9.98 -13.12
CA GLY A 27 -3.38 -9.86 -12.55
C GLY A 27 -3.40 -9.73 -11.02
N PHE A 28 -2.24 -9.94 -10.43
CA PHE A 28 -1.98 -9.69 -9.01
C PHE A 28 -1.01 -8.51 -8.85
N MET A 29 -1.40 -7.53 -8.06
CA MET A 29 -0.57 -6.39 -7.69
C MET A 29 -0.14 -6.49 -6.24
N PHE A 30 1.15 -6.47 -5.99
CA PHE A 30 1.72 -6.30 -4.66
C PHE A 30 2.43 -4.95 -4.61
N ALA A 31 1.92 -4.02 -3.82
CA ALA A 31 2.50 -2.69 -3.63
C ALA A 31 2.90 -2.47 -2.18
N MET A 32 3.99 -1.74 -1.99
CA MET A 32 4.55 -1.44 -0.68
C MET A 32 4.86 0.05 -0.56
N CYS A 33 4.88 0.55 0.68
CA CYS A 33 5.29 1.91 0.99
C CYS A 33 4.42 2.94 0.23
N SER A 34 4.99 4.05 -0.22
CA SER A 34 4.29 5.09 -0.96
C SER A 34 3.71 4.67 -2.32
N ALA A 35 4.06 3.48 -2.83
CA ALA A 35 3.42 2.95 -4.03
C ALA A 35 1.95 2.57 -3.82
N THR A 36 1.51 2.42 -2.57
CA THR A 36 0.15 2.03 -2.20
C THR A 36 -0.85 3.18 -2.32
N ASP A 37 -0.61 4.24 -1.57
CA ASP A 37 -1.45 5.43 -1.54
C ASP A 37 -1.32 6.25 -2.84
N SER A 38 -0.11 6.44 -3.36
CA SER A 38 0.11 7.17 -4.61
C SER A 38 -0.60 6.54 -5.82
N PHE A 39 -0.74 5.22 -5.85
CA PHE A 39 -1.51 4.52 -6.88
C PHE A 39 -3.00 4.89 -6.82
N ASP A 40 -3.61 4.79 -5.65
CA ASP A 40 -5.02 5.13 -5.47
C ASP A 40 -5.28 6.64 -5.62
N ILE A 41 -4.34 7.50 -5.17
CA ILE A 41 -4.39 8.94 -5.42
C ILE A 41 -4.44 9.22 -6.92
N ALA A 42 -3.54 8.63 -7.72
CA ALA A 42 -3.51 8.83 -9.15
C ALA A 42 -4.81 8.38 -9.85
N LEU A 43 -5.39 7.25 -9.43
CA LEU A 43 -6.67 6.79 -9.96
C LEU A 43 -7.84 7.69 -9.56
N SER A 44 -7.87 8.17 -8.33
CA SER A 44 -8.93 9.06 -7.84
C SER A 44 -8.94 10.41 -8.55
N ALA A 45 -7.77 10.89 -8.96
CA ALA A 45 -7.57 12.16 -9.62
C ALA A 45 -7.68 12.07 -11.16
N GLU A 46 -8.29 11.01 -11.70
CA GLU A 46 -8.47 10.89 -13.16
C GLU A 46 -9.27 12.05 -13.76
N GLY A 47 -8.61 12.86 -14.60
CA GLY A 47 -9.17 14.06 -15.20
C GLY A 47 -9.04 15.31 -14.33
N VAL A 48 -8.30 15.24 -13.22
CA VAL A 48 -8.03 16.36 -12.32
C VAL A 48 -6.52 16.52 -12.19
N ASP A 49 -6.01 17.71 -12.49
CA ASP A 49 -4.60 18.01 -12.31
C ASP A 49 -4.30 18.33 -10.84
N ILE A 50 -3.62 17.42 -10.17
CA ILE A 50 -3.20 17.56 -8.78
C ILE A 50 -1.68 17.81 -8.63
N ALA A 51 -0.94 17.91 -9.76
CA ALA A 51 0.48 18.20 -9.71
C ALA A 51 0.72 19.67 -9.39
N GLU A 52 1.62 19.96 -8.45
CA GLU A 52 2.01 21.33 -8.16
C GLU A 52 2.95 21.88 -9.23
N ALA A 53 2.85 23.18 -9.51
CA ALA A 53 3.62 23.88 -10.56
C ALA A 53 5.15 23.68 -10.48
N MET A 54 5.68 23.35 -9.29
CA MET A 54 7.10 23.05 -9.14
C MET A 54 7.53 21.76 -9.86
N PHE A 55 6.60 20.85 -10.16
CA PHE A 55 6.90 19.57 -10.80
C PHE A 55 6.81 19.63 -12.32
N ASP A 56 5.90 20.43 -12.88
CA ASP A 56 5.65 20.46 -14.32
C ASP A 56 5.49 21.87 -14.92
N GLY A 57 5.49 22.91 -14.09
CA GLY A 57 5.52 24.31 -14.51
C GLY A 57 4.15 24.91 -14.78
N ASP A 58 3.04 24.18 -14.60
CA ASP A 58 1.69 24.73 -14.65
C ASP A 58 0.94 24.56 -13.32
N ALA A 59 -0.09 25.36 -13.12
CA ALA A 59 -0.84 25.35 -11.87
C ALA A 59 -1.78 24.13 -11.83
N SER A 60 -1.80 23.47 -10.67
CA SER A 60 -2.79 22.43 -10.39
C SER A 60 -4.21 22.96 -10.40
N GLU A 61 -5.17 22.08 -10.63
CA GLU A 61 -6.57 22.45 -10.74
C GLU A 61 -7.15 22.99 -9.40
N PRO A 62 -7.84 24.14 -9.41
CA PRO A 62 -8.50 24.64 -8.21
C PRO A 62 -9.63 23.71 -7.76
N ASN A 63 -9.86 23.63 -6.44
CA ASN A 63 -10.90 22.78 -5.83
C ASN A 63 -10.76 21.28 -6.18
N TYR A 64 -9.54 20.84 -6.43
CA TYR A 64 -9.22 19.43 -6.78
C TYR A 64 -9.85 18.42 -5.82
N GLN A 65 -9.88 18.70 -4.51
CA GLN A 65 -10.41 17.78 -3.50
C GLN A 65 -11.88 17.42 -3.76
N SER A 66 -12.69 18.37 -4.17
CA SER A 66 -14.12 18.12 -4.49
C SER A 66 -14.35 17.36 -5.80
N LYS A 67 -13.29 17.20 -6.61
CA LYS A 67 -13.34 16.52 -7.93
C LYS A 67 -12.80 15.12 -7.91
N ILE A 68 -12.20 14.71 -6.79
CA ILE A 68 -11.67 13.35 -6.62
C ILE A 68 -12.80 12.32 -6.64
N ASN A 69 -12.55 11.22 -7.34
CA ASN A 69 -13.52 10.12 -7.44
C ASN A 69 -13.00 8.84 -6.77
N TYR A 70 -13.42 8.63 -5.54
CA TYR A 70 -13.04 7.46 -4.76
C TYR A 70 -13.58 6.12 -5.30
N ASN A 71 -14.56 6.13 -6.22
CA ASN A 71 -15.01 4.88 -6.87
C ASN A 71 -13.95 4.26 -7.79
N LYS A 72 -12.97 5.07 -8.23
CA LYS A 72 -11.87 4.61 -9.09
C LYS A 72 -10.74 3.94 -8.31
N THR A 73 -10.60 4.22 -7.02
CA THR A 73 -9.55 3.66 -6.17
C THR A 73 -9.75 2.18 -5.90
N PHE A 74 -8.69 1.52 -5.49
CA PHE A 74 -8.71 0.12 -5.11
C PHE A 74 -9.04 -0.05 -3.62
N ALA A 75 -8.24 0.55 -2.77
CA ALA A 75 -8.25 0.30 -1.34
C ALA A 75 -8.84 1.43 -0.50
N PHE A 76 -8.68 2.69 -0.93
CA PHE A 76 -8.95 3.83 -0.06
C PHE A 76 -10.10 4.71 -0.54
N THR A 77 -10.76 5.37 0.41
CA THR A 77 -11.89 6.30 0.21
C THR A 77 -11.79 7.45 1.22
N ASP A 78 -12.47 8.55 0.93
CA ASP A 78 -12.70 9.68 1.84
C ASP A 78 -11.43 10.30 2.45
N PHE A 79 -10.33 10.23 1.72
CA PHE A 79 -9.07 10.82 2.11
C PHE A 79 -8.90 12.24 1.55
N ASP A 80 -8.16 13.07 2.29
CA ASP A 80 -7.73 14.38 1.86
C ASP A 80 -6.34 14.32 1.23
N LEU A 81 -6.14 15.04 0.13
CA LEU A 81 -4.83 15.16 -0.50
C LEU A 81 -3.98 16.22 0.19
N VAL A 82 -2.70 15.92 0.34
CA VAL A 82 -1.66 16.86 0.75
C VAL A 82 -0.77 17.10 -0.46
N ARG A 83 -0.86 18.31 -1.05
CA ARG A 83 -0.10 18.70 -2.24
C ARG A 83 1.16 19.48 -1.93
N SER A 84 1.31 19.93 -0.70
CA SER A 84 2.47 20.73 -0.31
C SER A 84 3.76 19.92 -0.48
N PRO A 85 4.72 20.41 -1.29
CA PRO A 85 5.98 19.68 -1.53
C PRO A 85 6.89 19.63 -0.31
N ILE A 86 6.62 20.43 0.71
CA ILE A 86 7.37 20.43 1.98
C ILE A 86 6.77 19.50 3.03
N THR A 87 5.59 18.95 2.76
CA THR A 87 4.96 17.94 3.62
C THR A 87 5.30 16.55 3.07
N TYR A 88 5.72 15.67 3.97
CA TYR A 88 6.24 14.36 3.56
C TYR A 88 5.14 13.40 3.10
N GLU A 89 3.94 13.49 3.68
CA GLU A 89 2.78 12.69 3.33
C GLU A 89 2.07 13.23 2.08
N PHE A 90 1.51 12.33 1.26
CA PHE A 90 0.73 12.72 0.07
C PHE A 90 -0.76 12.90 0.35
N SER A 91 -1.26 12.29 1.41
CA SER A 91 -2.67 12.34 1.78
C SER A 91 -2.89 11.96 3.25
N SER A 92 -4.14 12.08 3.70
CA SER A 92 -4.55 11.63 5.04
C SER A 92 -4.59 10.10 5.18
N ILE A 93 -4.40 9.34 4.12
CA ILE A 93 -4.22 7.88 4.17
C ILE A 93 -3.00 7.53 5.03
N ASP A 94 -1.91 8.26 4.83
CA ASP A 94 -0.65 8.00 5.53
C ASP A 94 -0.70 8.48 6.98
N MET A 95 -0.50 7.55 7.90
CA MET A 95 -0.47 7.81 9.34
C MET A 95 0.95 7.97 9.90
N THR A 96 1.98 7.88 9.07
CA THR A 96 3.37 7.79 9.52
C THR A 96 3.78 8.95 10.44
N SER A 97 3.47 10.19 10.07
CA SER A 97 3.80 11.36 10.89
C SER A 97 2.84 11.60 12.06
N LYS A 98 1.63 11.06 11.98
CA LYS A 98 0.60 11.24 13.02
C LYS A 98 0.80 10.29 14.21
N ARG A 99 1.64 9.27 14.05
CA ARG A 99 1.91 8.27 15.08
C ARG A 99 2.94 8.77 16.09
N ASN A 100 2.63 8.61 17.35
CA ASN A 100 3.59 8.87 18.45
C ASN A 100 4.10 7.55 19.02
N ILE A 101 4.70 6.71 18.17
CA ILE A 101 5.24 5.42 18.57
C ILE A 101 6.74 5.41 18.28
N PRO A 102 7.59 5.06 19.27
CA PRO A 102 8.99 4.81 18.98
C PRO A 102 9.15 3.66 17.98
N LYS A 103 10.06 3.78 17.03
CA LYS A 103 10.31 2.74 16.02
C LYS A 103 10.58 1.36 16.62
N THR A 104 11.20 1.32 17.81
CA THR A 104 11.48 0.09 18.56
C THR A 104 10.23 -0.59 19.14
N ALA A 105 9.13 0.16 19.29
CA ALA A 105 7.86 -0.31 19.81
C ALA A 105 6.76 -0.40 18.73
N ASP A 106 7.13 -0.22 17.47
CA ASP A 106 6.18 -0.27 16.37
C ASP A 106 5.93 -1.73 15.94
N TYR A 107 4.77 -2.24 16.33
CA TYR A 107 4.31 -3.58 16.00
C TYR A 107 2.87 -3.54 15.49
N PHE A 108 2.51 -4.52 14.68
CA PHE A 108 1.13 -4.78 14.27
C PHE A 108 0.79 -6.26 14.42
N SER A 109 -0.48 -6.56 14.60
CA SER A 109 -0.98 -7.92 14.73
C SER A 109 -1.59 -8.39 13.41
N LEU A 110 -1.27 -9.61 13.01
CA LEU A 110 -2.00 -10.29 11.94
C LEU A 110 -3.36 -10.74 12.48
N ILE A 111 -4.38 -10.73 11.62
CA ILE A 111 -5.68 -11.29 11.98
C ILE A 111 -5.56 -12.80 12.22
N GLU A 112 -6.42 -13.33 13.07
CA GLU A 112 -6.59 -14.77 13.19
C GLU A 112 -7.18 -15.32 11.90
N PHE A 113 -6.63 -16.42 11.39
CA PHE A 113 -7.12 -17.07 10.19
C PHE A 113 -7.12 -18.59 10.36
N SER A 114 -7.94 -19.24 9.57
CA SER A 114 -7.98 -20.70 9.46
C SER A 114 -7.70 -21.11 8.03
N ALA A 115 -6.69 -21.93 7.81
CA ALA A 115 -6.37 -22.47 6.49
C ALA A 115 -7.54 -23.25 5.83
N LYS A 116 -8.55 -23.61 6.60
CA LYS A 116 -9.76 -24.27 6.13
C LYS A 116 -10.76 -23.28 5.51
N TRP A 117 -10.89 -22.08 6.08
CA TRP A 117 -11.95 -21.12 5.75
C TRP A 117 -11.45 -19.85 5.11
N ASP A 118 -10.18 -19.53 5.32
CA ASP A 118 -9.60 -18.28 4.87
C ASP A 118 -9.33 -18.29 3.36
N PRO A 119 -9.81 -17.32 2.59
CA PRO A 119 -9.56 -17.23 1.16
C PRO A 119 -8.09 -16.97 0.79
N VAL A 120 -7.31 -16.43 1.71
CA VAL A 120 -5.91 -16.02 1.46
C VAL A 120 -4.92 -16.56 2.52
N PRO A 121 -5.01 -17.84 2.92
CA PRO A 121 -4.24 -18.38 4.03
C PRO A 121 -2.72 -18.33 3.79
N THR A 122 -2.29 -18.40 2.53
CA THR A 122 -0.87 -18.33 2.19
C THR A 122 -0.24 -16.98 2.46
N MET A 123 -1.01 -15.91 2.43
CA MET A 123 -0.51 -14.55 2.72
C MET A 123 -0.16 -14.39 4.20
N LEU A 124 -0.79 -15.14 5.09
CA LEU A 124 -0.65 -15.04 6.54
C LEU A 124 0.21 -16.13 7.15
N THR A 125 0.74 -17.07 6.37
CA THR A 125 1.55 -18.16 6.88
C THR A 125 2.86 -17.68 7.46
N GLN A 126 2.92 -17.62 8.79
CA GLN A 126 4.07 -17.13 9.55
C GLN A 126 4.81 -18.20 10.31
N ASN A 127 4.16 -19.22 10.73
CA ASN A 127 4.69 -20.37 11.45
C ASN A 127 4.99 -20.15 12.94
N HIS A 128 5.32 -18.94 13.40
CA HIS A 128 5.79 -18.76 14.77
C HIS A 128 5.29 -17.49 15.48
N THR A 129 4.72 -16.54 14.74
CA THR A 129 4.21 -15.32 15.37
C THR A 129 3.08 -14.68 14.57
N THR A 130 2.13 -14.07 15.29
CA THR A 130 1.09 -13.19 14.74
C THR A 130 1.40 -11.72 15.01
N LEU A 131 2.42 -11.43 15.81
CA LEU A 131 2.90 -10.08 16.09
C LEU A 131 4.13 -9.80 15.24
N VAL A 132 4.03 -8.81 14.39
CA VAL A 132 5.06 -8.45 13.41
C VAL A 132 5.52 -7.03 13.66
N LYS A 133 6.82 -6.81 13.59
CA LYS A 133 7.41 -5.48 13.69
C LYS A 133 7.02 -4.62 12.50
N GLY A 134 6.76 -3.34 12.72
CA GLY A 134 6.43 -2.40 11.65
C GLY A 134 7.57 -2.27 10.65
N PHE A 135 7.24 -2.02 9.39
CA PHE A 135 8.24 -1.85 8.33
C PHE A 135 8.64 -0.38 8.23
N MET A 136 9.89 -0.16 7.91
CA MET A 136 10.36 1.18 7.55
C MET A 136 9.89 1.56 6.14
N GLY A 137 9.78 2.84 5.88
CA GLY A 137 9.41 3.40 4.59
C GLY A 137 8.80 4.78 4.73
N GLN A 138 8.30 5.31 3.62
CA GLN A 138 7.58 6.60 3.62
C GLN A 138 6.18 6.41 4.18
N THR A 139 5.31 5.68 3.50
CA THR A 139 3.96 5.33 3.96
C THR A 139 4.05 4.02 4.73
N THR A 140 4.12 4.07 6.06
CA THR A 140 4.32 2.89 6.91
C THR A 140 3.04 2.34 7.50
N SER A 141 1.96 3.12 7.46
CA SER A 141 0.63 2.71 7.93
C SER A 141 -0.46 3.52 7.26
N PHE A 142 -1.65 2.96 7.24
CA PHE A 142 -2.84 3.54 6.63
C PHE A 142 -3.86 3.89 7.71
N ASP A 143 -4.49 5.07 7.59
CA ASP A 143 -5.65 5.40 8.41
C ASP A 143 -6.75 4.36 8.18
N ARG A 144 -7.14 3.67 9.25
CA ARG A 144 -8.15 2.60 9.18
C ARG A 144 -9.50 3.09 8.65
N GLU A 145 -9.81 4.37 8.85
CA GLU A 145 -11.07 4.96 8.40
C GLU A 145 -11.11 5.17 6.89
N THR A 146 -9.95 5.37 6.26
CA THR A 146 -9.87 5.51 4.81
C THR A 146 -9.92 4.18 4.06
N VAL A 147 -9.73 3.05 4.74
CA VAL A 147 -9.78 1.72 4.10
C VAL A 147 -11.23 1.33 3.81
N LYS A 148 -11.53 1.06 2.53
CA LYS A 148 -12.86 0.65 2.09
C LYS A 148 -13.35 -0.61 2.81
N THR A 149 -14.64 -0.71 3.02
CA THR A 149 -15.29 -1.83 3.76
C THR A 149 -15.17 -3.19 3.07
N ASN A 150 -14.97 -3.20 1.76
CA ASN A 150 -14.77 -4.42 0.98
C ASN A 150 -13.30 -4.86 0.86
N VAL A 151 -12.39 -4.17 1.53
CA VAL A 151 -10.96 -4.49 1.61
C VAL A 151 -10.69 -5.22 2.92
N LEU A 152 -10.04 -6.37 2.82
CA LEU A 152 -9.67 -7.19 3.97
C LEU A 152 -8.42 -6.62 4.64
N VAL A 153 -8.51 -6.33 5.92
CA VAL A 153 -7.36 -5.94 6.73
C VAL A 153 -6.72 -7.19 7.32
N LEU A 154 -5.53 -7.52 6.84
CA LEU A 154 -4.76 -8.70 7.24
C LEU A 154 -3.82 -8.43 8.42
N GLY A 155 -3.38 -7.18 8.57
CA GLY A 155 -2.53 -6.74 9.66
C GLY A 155 -2.88 -5.32 10.10
N GLU A 156 -3.00 -5.12 11.41
CA GLU A 156 -3.42 -3.83 11.97
C GLU A 156 -2.80 -3.54 13.35
N ASN A 157 -2.72 -2.27 13.70
CA ASN A 157 -2.53 -1.82 15.06
C ASN A 157 -3.83 -1.20 15.54
N LYS A 158 -4.62 -1.94 16.33
CA LYS A 158 -5.95 -1.50 16.79
C LYS A 158 -5.88 -0.29 17.72
N THR A 159 -4.84 -0.21 18.54
CA THR A 159 -4.67 0.89 19.50
C THR A 159 -4.56 2.24 18.80
N ASN A 160 -3.87 2.26 17.65
CA ASN A 160 -3.67 3.48 16.88
C ASN A 160 -4.63 3.61 15.70
N ARG A 161 -5.55 2.67 15.51
CA ARG A 161 -6.49 2.63 14.38
C ARG A 161 -5.78 2.63 13.02
N GLU A 162 -4.70 1.88 12.93
CA GLU A 162 -3.86 1.79 11.73
C GLU A 162 -3.99 0.42 11.06
N ALA A 163 -4.23 0.42 9.75
CA ALA A 163 -4.02 -0.76 8.92
C ALA A 163 -2.58 -0.77 8.40
N ARG A 164 -1.97 -1.97 8.33
CA ARG A 164 -0.59 -2.16 7.87
C ARG A 164 -0.48 -3.07 6.67
N TYR A 165 -1.40 -3.98 6.55
CA TYR A 165 -1.41 -5.02 5.54
C TYR A 165 -2.86 -5.27 5.13
N ILE A 166 -3.18 -4.94 3.89
CA ILE A 166 -4.54 -5.01 3.36
C ILE A 166 -4.58 -5.74 2.03
N HIS A 167 -5.68 -6.43 1.77
CA HIS A 167 -5.89 -7.22 0.57
C HIS A 167 -7.29 -7.01 0.00
N GLY A 168 -7.41 -7.00 -1.31
CA GLY A 168 -8.70 -6.86 -1.97
C GLY A 168 -8.72 -7.46 -3.37
N THR A 169 -9.92 -7.45 -3.93
CA THR A 169 -10.17 -7.87 -5.31
C THR A 169 -10.63 -6.69 -6.15
N LYS A 170 -10.24 -6.66 -7.42
CA LYS A 170 -10.72 -5.67 -8.39
C LYS A 170 -10.89 -6.33 -9.77
N GLY A 171 -12.12 -6.35 -10.27
CA GLY A 171 -12.41 -7.09 -11.50
C GLY A 171 -12.14 -8.60 -11.33
N LYS A 172 -11.28 -9.16 -12.16
CA LYS A 172 -10.88 -10.58 -12.10
C LYS A 172 -9.60 -10.81 -11.29
N GLY A 173 -8.89 -9.74 -10.90
CA GLY A 173 -7.62 -9.81 -10.20
C GLY A 173 -7.69 -9.41 -8.74
N MET A 174 -6.51 -9.36 -8.15
CA MET A 174 -6.32 -9.10 -6.73
C MET A 174 -5.19 -8.12 -6.50
N PHE A 175 -5.23 -7.45 -5.36
CA PHE A 175 -4.16 -6.57 -4.92
C PHE A 175 -3.86 -6.76 -3.45
N THR A 176 -2.63 -6.47 -3.07
CA THR A 176 -2.20 -6.40 -1.68
C THR A 176 -1.35 -5.16 -1.48
N PHE A 177 -1.67 -4.38 -0.46
CA PHE A 177 -0.93 -3.19 -0.07
C PHE A 177 -0.30 -3.39 1.30
N TYR A 178 0.95 -2.98 1.42
CA TYR A 178 1.73 -3.11 2.63
C TYR A 178 2.32 -1.76 3.04
N GLY A 179 2.15 -1.38 4.31
CA GLY A 179 2.78 -0.19 4.88
C GLY A 179 4.27 -0.42 5.14
N GLY A 180 5.12 0.44 4.58
CA GLY A 180 6.57 0.30 4.60
C GLY A 180 7.09 -0.79 3.65
N HIS A 181 8.40 -0.98 3.61
CA HIS A 181 9.06 -1.93 2.71
C HIS A 181 10.23 -2.69 3.33
N ASP A 182 10.81 -2.19 4.43
CA ASP A 182 11.92 -2.85 5.10
C ASP A 182 11.53 -3.27 6.52
N PRO A 183 11.38 -4.58 6.78
CA PRO A 183 10.95 -5.08 8.07
C PRO A 183 12.06 -5.16 9.13
N GLU A 184 13.32 -5.07 8.75
CA GLU A 184 14.45 -5.29 9.67
C GLU A 184 15.43 -4.12 9.77
N ASP A 185 15.33 -3.16 8.86
CA ASP A 185 16.17 -1.97 8.87
C ASP A 185 15.34 -0.70 9.18
N TYR A 186 15.48 -0.22 10.41
CA TYR A 186 14.76 0.96 10.89
C TYR A 186 15.55 2.25 10.82
N THR A 187 16.78 2.19 10.37
CA THR A 187 17.70 3.34 10.30
C THR A 187 18.21 3.61 8.90
N HIS A 188 17.81 2.79 7.94
CA HIS A 188 18.25 2.88 6.54
C HIS A 188 18.09 4.29 5.97
N ARG A 189 19.17 4.81 5.40
CA ARG A 189 19.22 6.12 4.74
C ARG A 189 19.64 5.95 3.29
N VAL A 190 19.37 6.99 2.50
CA VAL A 190 19.85 7.00 1.10
C VAL A 190 21.37 6.88 1.08
N GLY A 191 21.87 5.83 0.42
CA GLY A 191 23.28 5.52 0.33
C GLY A 191 23.80 4.48 1.32
N ASP A 192 22.97 4.02 2.27
CA ASP A 192 23.34 2.92 3.14
C ASP A 192 23.48 1.59 2.36
N PRO A 193 24.27 0.64 2.85
CA PRO A 193 24.34 -0.70 2.26
C PRO A 193 22.97 -1.38 2.24
N LYS A 194 22.78 -2.28 1.29
CA LYS A 194 21.56 -3.10 1.24
C LYS A 194 21.48 -3.99 2.49
N THR A 195 20.25 -4.19 2.98
CA THR A 195 19.98 -5.13 4.06
C THR A 195 20.41 -6.54 3.66
N GLU A 196 21.22 -7.19 4.49
CA GLU A 196 21.69 -8.56 4.28
C GLU A 196 20.63 -9.55 4.78
N LEU A 197 19.89 -10.17 3.86
CA LEU A 197 18.79 -11.09 4.20
C LEU A 197 19.26 -12.30 5.02
N ASP A 198 20.49 -12.75 4.81
CA ASP A 198 21.06 -13.91 5.53
C ASP A 198 21.21 -13.66 7.04
N LEU A 199 21.23 -12.39 7.46
CA LEU A 199 21.23 -12.03 8.87
C LEU A 199 19.84 -12.16 9.52
N HIS A 200 18.78 -12.31 8.72
CA HIS A 200 17.40 -12.32 9.17
C HIS A 200 16.60 -13.57 8.71
N PRO A 201 17.14 -14.80 8.90
CA PRO A 201 16.55 -16.01 8.33
C PRO A 201 15.16 -16.36 8.91
N THR A 202 14.82 -15.79 10.06
CA THR A 202 13.54 -16.03 10.76
C THR A 202 12.64 -14.81 10.80
N SER A 203 12.92 -13.76 10.02
CA SER A 203 12.13 -12.55 10.01
C SER A 203 10.68 -12.81 9.57
N PRO A 204 9.70 -12.52 10.42
CA PRO A 204 8.31 -12.63 10.04
C PRO A 204 7.92 -11.61 8.97
N GLY A 205 8.56 -10.44 8.95
CA GLY A 205 8.32 -9.41 7.95
C GLY A 205 8.76 -9.85 6.54
N TYR A 206 9.98 -10.34 6.38
CA TYR A 206 10.44 -10.90 5.10
C TYR A 206 9.63 -12.11 4.68
N ARG A 207 9.14 -12.90 5.64
CA ARG A 207 8.25 -14.02 5.32
C ARG A 207 6.93 -13.55 4.70
N LEU A 208 6.33 -12.47 5.21
CA LEU A 208 5.12 -11.91 4.63
C LEU A 208 5.36 -11.38 3.20
N ILE A 209 6.48 -10.72 2.95
CA ILE A 209 6.86 -10.27 1.60
C ILE A 209 6.98 -11.48 0.67
N LEU A 210 7.72 -12.52 1.08
CA LEU A 210 7.88 -13.74 0.30
C LEU A 210 6.54 -14.43 0.00
N ASN A 211 5.63 -14.47 0.98
CA ASN A 211 4.31 -15.05 0.79
C ASN A 211 3.54 -14.33 -0.33
N ASN A 212 3.65 -12.99 -0.41
CA ASN A 212 3.02 -12.22 -1.49
C ASN A 212 3.67 -12.44 -2.85
N VAL A 213 5.00 -12.58 -2.91
CA VAL A 213 5.72 -12.91 -4.15
C VAL A 213 5.30 -14.28 -4.68
N LEU A 214 5.09 -15.24 -3.79
CA LEU A 214 4.71 -16.60 -4.17
C LEU A 214 3.21 -16.79 -4.39
N PHE A 215 2.37 -15.89 -3.86
CA PHE A 215 0.91 -16.01 -3.88
C PHE A 215 0.31 -16.24 -5.28
N PRO A 216 0.74 -15.56 -6.36
CA PRO A 216 0.18 -15.77 -7.70
C PRO A 216 0.37 -17.20 -8.23
N ALA A 217 1.40 -17.89 -7.75
CA ALA A 217 1.67 -19.30 -8.12
C ALA A 217 0.95 -20.30 -7.21
N ALA A 218 0.28 -19.84 -6.14
CA ALA A 218 -0.41 -20.73 -5.20
C ALA A 218 -1.64 -21.34 -5.86
N LYS A 219 -1.74 -22.68 -5.81
CA LYS A 219 -2.94 -23.38 -6.29
C LYS A 219 -4.09 -23.20 -5.30
N LYS A 220 -5.28 -22.89 -5.79
CA LYS A 220 -6.51 -22.94 -4.98
C LYS A 220 -6.67 -24.36 -4.43
N LYS A 221 -6.62 -24.53 -3.13
CA LYS A 221 -6.99 -25.79 -2.49
C LYS A 221 -8.50 -25.94 -2.53
N LYS A 222 -9.00 -27.11 -2.95
CA LYS A 222 -10.39 -27.47 -2.71
C LYS A 222 -10.60 -27.51 -1.19
N GLN A 223 -11.63 -26.82 -0.72
CA GLN A 223 -12.01 -26.94 0.69
C GLN A 223 -12.30 -28.40 0.99
N LYS A 224 -11.68 -28.94 2.03
CA LYS A 224 -12.05 -30.24 2.56
C LYS A 224 -13.34 -30.06 3.34
N THR A 225 -14.42 -30.65 2.84
CA THR A 225 -15.68 -30.81 3.56
C THR A 225 -15.49 -31.73 4.75
#